data_64e7381aec4876ec28ce3aed388795cb
#
_entry.id   64e7381aec4876ec28ce3aed388795cb
#
_cell.length_a   1.000
_cell.length_b   1.000
_cell.length_c   1.000
_cell.angle_alpha   90.00
_cell.angle_beta   90.00
_cell.angle_gamma   90.00
#
_symmetry.space_group_name_H-M   'P 1'
#
loop_
_entity.id
_entity.type
_entity.pdbx_description
1 polymer ?
#
loop_
_entity_poly.entity_id
_entity_poly.type
_entity_poly.pdbx_seq_one_letter_code
_entity_poly.pdbx_strand_id
1 'polypeptide(L)'
;MVKFTIATVTFNAESTITRTLYSVASQTYEAVEHLIVDGCSQDGTMGEIQRYIERNCDAHHPHTIRLIREPDEGLYDAMNKAIAQAKGDYIIFLNAGDKFHTDTTLADVAAQLLRYNPSRLPAVLYGETDLVDDEGRFLRHRRLSAPERLTSDSFLSGMLVCHQSFYARADLARTNSYDLRYRFSGDYDWCIRIMRRAERRTLVFHNTRLILTDYLAEGMTTRNHRRSLFERFRIMAHHFGWFRAVLSHIWFIFRAIVKR
;
A
#
# COMPACT_ATOMS: atom_id res chain seq x y z
N MET A 1 4.63 2.97 22.06
CA MET A 1 4.50 1.89 21.06
C MET A 1 3.98 2.52 19.78
N VAL A 2 4.56 2.22 18.62
CA VAL A 2 4.11 2.76 17.32
C VAL A 2 2.81 2.08 16.92
N LYS A 3 1.80 2.82 16.53
CA LYS A 3 0.50 2.30 16.12
C LYS A 3 0.40 2.28 14.59
N PHE A 4 0.00 1.15 14.01
CA PHE A 4 -0.26 1.02 12.58
C PHE A 4 -1.77 1.07 12.29
N THR A 5 -2.18 1.89 11.32
CA THR A 5 -3.49 1.79 10.70
C THR A 5 -3.36 0.99 9.42
N ILE A 6 -4.00 -0.17 9.38
CA ILE A 6 -4.16 -0.97 8.17
C ILE A 6 -5.46 -0.53 7.50
N ALA A 7 -5.37 0.01 6.30
CA ALA A 7 -6.52 0.45 5.53
C ALA A 7 -6.83 -0.57 4.44
N THR A 8 -7.95 -1.27 4.58
CA THR A 8 -8.50 -2.16 3.56
C THR A 8 -9.67 -1.48 2.88
N VAL A 9 -9.50 -1.13 1.61
CA VAL A 9 -10.57 -0.59 0.78
C VAL A 9 -11.16 -1.71 -0.08
N THR A 10 -12.48 -1.78 -0.18
CA THR A 10 -13.16 -2.91 -0.79
C THR A 10 -14.45 -2.49 -1.49
N PHE A 11 -14.73 -3.15 -2.63
CA PHE A 11 -15.99 -3.08 -3.35
C PHE A 11 -16.21 -4.37 -4.13
N ASN A 12 -17.27 -5.11 -3.82
CA ASN A 12 -17.62 -6.39 -4.43
C ASN A 12 -16.42 -7.37 -4.48
N ALA A 13 -15.86 -7.68 -3.32
CA ALA A 13 -14.65 -8.48 -3.15
C ALA A 13 -14.87 -9.74 -2.29
N GLU A 14 -16.07 -10.30 -2.30
CA GLU A 14 -16.45 -11.50 -1.51
C GLU A 14 -15.42 -12.63 -1.64
N SER A 15 -14.95 -12.90 -2.86
CA SER A 15 -14.02 -14.01 -3.13
C SER A 15 -12.59 -13.79 -2.61
N THR A 16 -12.20 -12.55 -2.30
CA THR A 16 -10.79 -12.23 -2.00
C THR A 16 -10.57 -11.58 -0.64
N ILE A 17 -11.58 -10.89 -0.09
CA ILE A 17 -11.44 -10.08 1.11
C ILE A 17 -11.06 -10.89 2.34
N THR A 18 -11.58 -12.10 2.48
CA THR A 18 -11.37 -13.00 3.64
C THR A 18 -9.88 -13.22 3.89
N ARG A 19 -9.06 -13.39 2.83
CA ARG A 19 -7.61 -13.53 2.92
C ARG A 19 -6.96 -12.33 3.61
N THR A 20 -7.35 -11.13 3.23
CA THR A 20 -6.83 -9.89 3.82
C THR A 20 -7.22 -9.76 5.28
N LEU A 21 -8.51 -9.99 5.59
CA LEU A 21 -9.02 -9.92 6.96
C LEU A 21 -8.29 -10.88 7.90
N TYR A 22 -8.08 -12.13 7.48
CA TYR A 22 -7.32 -13.12 8.24
C TYR A 22 -5.86 -12.71 8.42
N SER A 23 -5.23 -12.20 7.38
CA SER A 23 -3.84 -11.76 7.43
C SER A 23 -3.61 -10.61 8.40
N VAL A 24 -4.60 -9.74 8.59
CA VAL A 24 -4.56 -8.69 9.62
C VAL A 24 -4.84 -9.28 11.00
N ALA A 25 -5.84 -10.17 11.12
CA ALA A 25 -6.18 -10.82 12.39
C ALA A 25 -5.03 -11.62 12.99
N SER A 26 -4.22 -12.27 12.14
CA SER A 26 -3.11 -13.12 12.58
C SER A 26 -1.86 -12.35 13.01
N GLN A 27 -1.81 -11.02 12.80
CA GLN A 27 -0.64 -10.25 13.20
C GLN A 27 -0.42 -10.29 14.71
N THR A 28 0.78 -10.66 15.13
CA THR A 28 1.18 -10.78 16.55
C THR A 28 1.42 -9.42 17.22
N TYR A 29 1.42 -8.33 16.46
CA TYR A 29 1.62 -6.99 16.97
C TYR A 29 0.29 -6.36 17.41
N GLU A 30 0.18 -5.93 18.64
CA GLU A 30 -1.09 -5.51 19.26
C GLU A 30 -1.54 -4.07 18.88
N ALA A 31 -0.59 -3.16 18.64
CA ALA A 31 -0.91 -1.76 18.36
C ALA A 31 -1.39 -1.54 16.91
N VAL A 32 -2.49 -2.19 16.55
CA VAL A 32 -3.10 -2.19 15.22
C VAL A 32 -4.51 -1.61 15.25
N GLU A 33 -4.78 -0.71 14.32
CA GLU A 33 -6.11 -0.29 13.92
C GLU A 33 -6.37 -0.86 12.52
N HIS A 34 -7.40 -1.70 12.36
CA HIS A 34 -7.86 -2.13 11.04
C HIS A 34 -9.05 -1.27 10.62
N LEU A 35 -8.82 -0.41 9.64
CA LEU A 35 -9.83 0.46 9.06
C LEU A 35 -10.30 -0.10 7.73
N ILE A 36 -11.54 -0.59 7.68
CA ILE A 36 -12.16 -1.15 6.49
C ILE A 36 -13.07 -0.08 5.89
N VAL A 37 -12.90 0.20 4.59
CA VAL A 37 -13.74 1.13 3.84
C VAL A 37 -14.43 0.36 2.73
N ASP A 38 -15.74 0.13 2.87
CA ASP A 38 -16.57 -0.56 1.89
C ASP A 38 -17.37 0.44 1.05
N GLY A 39 -17.20 0.38 -0.27
CA GLY A 39 -17.87 1.20 -1.27
C GLY A 39 -19.35 0.84 -1.50
N CYS A 40 -20.07 0.37 -0.51
CA CYS A 40 -21.44 -0.15 -0.59
C CYS A 40 -21.54 -1.42 -1.45
N SER A 41 -20.72 -2.42 -1.16
CA SER A 41 -20.76 -3.73 -1.81
C SER A 41 -22.14 -4.35 -1.81
N GLN A 42 -22.48 -5.03 -2.92
CA GLN A 42 -23.79 -5.68 -3.17
C GLN A 42 -23.69 -7.21 -3.16
N ASP A 43 -22.48 -7.77 -3.03
CA ASP A 43 -22.20 -9.21 -2.90
C ASP A 43 -22.04 -9.62 -1.42
N GLY A 44 -21.49 -10.80 -1.16
CA GLY A 44 -21.24 -11.31 0.19
C GLY A 44 -20.11 -10.62 0.97
N THR A 45 -19.45 -9.59 0.41
CA THR A 45 -18.33 -8.87 1.06
C THR A 45 -18.66 -8.44 2.49
N MET A 46 -19.84 -7.84 2.70
CA MET A 46 -20.25 -7.38 4.02
C MET A 46 -20.44 -8.52 5.03
N GLY A 47 -20.90 -9.68 4.56
CA GLY A 47 -21.01 -10.89 5.40
C GLY A 47 -19.65 -11.38 5.89
N GLU A 48 -18.62 -11.34 5.05
CA GLU A 48 -17.24 -11.68 5.44
C GLU A 48 -16.67 -10.68 6.46
N ILE A 49 -16.89 -9.39 6.24
CA ILE A 49 -16.46 -8.34 7.17
C ILE A 49 -17.13 -8.50 8.53
N GLN A 50 -18.44 -8.78 8.56
CA GLN A 50 -19.18 -8.96 9.81
C GLN A 50 -18.65 -10.18 10.59
N ARG A 51 -18.45 -11.31 9.94
CA ARG A 51 -17.86 -12.51 10.57
C ARG A 51 -16.44 -12.24 11.12
N TYR A 52 -15.66 -11.44 10.43
CA TYR A 52 -14.33 -11.03 10.90
C TYR A 52 -14.43 -10.18 12.17
N ILE A 53 -15.32 -9.18 12.21
CA ILE A 53 -15.52 -8.32 13.38
C ILE A 53 -15.95 -9.16 14.60
N GLU A 54 -16.91 -10.08 14.42
CA GLU A 54 -17.38 -10.97 15.48
C GLU A 54 -16.24 -11.85 16.04
N ARG A 55 -15.47 -12.50 15.17
CA ARG A 55 -14.32 -13.32 15.59
C ARG A 55 -13.25 -12.50 16.30
N ASN A 56 -13.01 -11.25 15.91
CA ASN A 56 -12.05 -10.39 16.57
C ASN A 56 -12.45 -10.06 18.02
N CYS A 57 -13.75 -9.97 18.32
CA CYS A 57 -14.22 -9.76 19.69
C CYS A 57 -13.84 -10.91 20.64
N ASP A 58 -13.75 -12.14 20.11
CA ASP A 58 -13.40 -13.34 20.87
C ASP A 58 -11.88 -13.64 20.81
N ALA A 59 -11.10 -12.82 20.12
CA ALA A 59 -9.67 -13.04 19.99
C ALA A 59 -8.92 -12.75 21.29
N HIS A 60 -7.81 -13.46 21.52
CA HIS A 60 -6.98 -13.28 22.70
C HIS A 60 -6.32 -11.88 22.78
N HIS A 61 -6.03 -11.30 21.60
CA HIS A 61 -5.51 -9.94 21.40
C HIS A 61 -6.31 -9.23 20.33
N PRO A 62 -7.49 -8.67 20.64
CA PRO A 62 -8.35 -8.06 19.64
C PRO A 62 -7.74 -6.75 19.11
N HIS A 63 -7.68 -6.63 17.80
CA HIS A 63 -7.32 -5.37 17.15
C HIS A 63 -8.49 -4.38 17.21
N THR A 64 -8.18 -3.08 17.13
CA THR A 64 -9.23 -2.07 16.95
C THR A 64 -9.75 -2.11 15.52
N ILE A 65 -10.97 -2.61 15.30
CA ILE A 65 -11.58 -2.63 13.96
C ILE A 65 -12.56 -1.47 13.83
N ARG A 66 -12.51 -0.79 12.69
CA ARG A 66 -13.46 0.27 12.31
C ARG A 66 -13.93 0.02 10.88
N LEU A 67 -15.24 0.04 10.69
CA LEU A 67 -15.88 -0.10 9.38
C LEU A 67 -16.50 1.24 8.98
N ILE A 68 -16.21 1.69 7.76
CA ILE A 68 -16.88 2.78 7.07
C ILE A 68 -17.57 2.16 5.85
N ARG A 69 -18.88 2.36 5.73
CA ARG A 69 -19.63 1.90 4.58
C ARG A 69 -20.33 3.09 3.93
N GLU A 70 -19.82 3.53 2.82
CA GLU A 70 -20.37 4.66 2.06
C GLU A 70 -19.94 4.59 0.59
N PRO A 71 -20.78 5.09 -0.34
CA PRO A 71 -20.41 5.12 -1.75
C PRO A 71 -19.09 5.85 -1.99
N ASP A 72 -18.30 5.39 -2.94
CA ASP A 72 -17.07 6.03 -3.37
C ASP A 72 -17.05 6.25 -4.89
N GLU A 73 -16.17 7.16 -5.35
CA GLU A 73 -15.89 7.43 -6.75
C GLU A 73 -14.76 6.55 -7.32
N GLY A 74 -14.44 5.46 -6.63
CA GLY A 74 -13.41 4.48 -6.98
C GLY A 74 -12.32 4.34 -5.93
N LEU A 75 -11.35 3.46 -6.22
CA LEU A 75 -10.31 3.01 -5.30
C LEU A 75 -9.64 4.15 -4.51
N TYR A 76 -9.21 5.20 -5.19
CA TYR A 76 -8.45 6.28 -4.54
C TYR A 76 -9.32 7.22 -3.71
N ASP A 77 -10.62 7.32 -4.00
CA ASP A 77 -11.55 8.02 -3.11
C ASP A 77 -11.75 7.25 -1.81
N ALA A 78 -11.97 5.94 -1.86
CA ALA A 78 -12.02 5.10 -0.68
C ALA A 78 -10.71 5.17 0.14
N MET A 79 -9.54 5.20 -0.52
CA MET A 79 -8.25 5.40 0.16
C MET A 79 -8.14 6.78 0.81
N ASN A 80 -8.67 7.83 0.21
CA ASN A 80 -8.71 9.17 0.80
C ASN A 80 -9.58 9.21 2.06
N LYS A 81 -10.71 8.53 2.06
CA LYS A 81 -11.56 8.35 3.26
C LYS A 81 -10.79 7.64 4.37
N ALA A 82 -10.05 6.59 4.02
CA ALA A 82 -9.20 5.90 4.98
C ALA A 82 -8.10 6.82 5.55
N ILE A 83 -7.41 7.61 4.72
CA ILE A 83 -6.40 8.57 5.17
C ILE A 83 -6.99 9.58 6.17
N ALA A 84 -8.17 10.11 5.89
CA ALA A 84 -8.82 11.08 6.75
C ALA A 84 -9.20 10.51 8.12
N GLN A 85 -9.46 9.22 8.20
CA GLN A 85 -9.94 8.52 9.40
C GLN A 85 -8.85 7.74 10.16
N ALA A 86 -7.66 7.55 9.59
CA ALA A 86 -6.55 6.81 10.18
C ALA A 86 -6.10 7.44 11.52
N LYS A 87 -5.92 6.62 12.57
CA LYS A 87 -5.51 7.07 13.91
C LYS A 87 -4.11 6.56 14.32
N GLY A 88 -3.47 5.74 13.49
CA GLY A 88 -2.12 5.25 13.72
C GLY A 88 -1.05 6.29 13.43
N ASP A 89 0.19 5.96 13.77
CA ASP A 89 1.40 6.71 13.40
C ASP A 89 1.77 6.49 11.93
N TYR A 90 1.48 5.30 11.42
CA TYR A 90 1.65 4.92 10.01
C TYR A 90 0.34 4.40 9.43
N ILE A 91 0.14 4.67 8.13
CA ILE A 91 -0.92 4.08 7.34
C ILE A 91 -0.33 3.10 6.33
N ILE A 92 -0.97 1.94 6.22
CA ILE A 92 -0.63 0.83 5.34
C ILE A 92 -1.88 0.50 4.53
N PHE A 93 -1.78 0.51 3.21
CA PHE A 93 -2.88 0.07 2.36
C PHE A 93 -2.70 -1.41 2.03
N LEU A 94 -3.65 -2.22 2.47
CA LEU A 94 -3.71 -3.65 2.18
C LEU A 94 -5.08 -3.93 1.57
N ASN A 95 -5.14 -3.91 0.25
CA ASN A 95 -6.41 -4.04 -0.48
C ASN A 95 -6.97 -5.47 -0.40
N ALA A 96 -8.26 -5.63 -0.68
CA ALA A 96 -8.89 -6.95 -0.71
C ALA A 96 -8.16 -7.91 -1.67
N GLY A 97 -7.71 -9.05 -1.15
CA GLY A 97 -6.87 -10.04 -1.84
C GLY A 97 -5.39 -10.00 -1.48
N ASP A 98 -4.86 -8.85 -1.03
CA ASP A 98 -3.49 -8.74 -0.56
C ASP A 98 -3.37 -9.21 0.90
N LYS A 99 -2.17 -9.65 1.32
CA LYS A 99 -1.93 -10.08 2.70
C LYS A 99 -0.53 -9.67 3.17
N PHE A 100 -0.32 -9.56 4.47
CA PHE A 100 1.02 -9.52 5.04
C PHE A 100 1.79 -10.81 4.72
N HIS A 101 3.08 -10.72 4.56
CA HIS A 101 3.91 -11.87 4.20
C HIS A 101 3.95 -12.92 5.32
N THR A 102 4.03 -12.49 6.59
CA THR A 102 4.02 -13.34 7.78
C THR A 102 3.13 -12.77 8.87
N ASP A 103 2.79 -13.59 9.86
CA ASP A 103 2.04 -13.16 11.04
C ASP A 103 2.85 -12.23 11.96
N THR A 104 4.18 -12.18 11.80
CA THR A 104 5.09 -11.32 12.56
C THR A 104 5.48 -10.04 11.81
N THR A 105 5.02 -9.83 10.57
CA THR A 105 5.46 -8.72 9.71
C THR A 105 5.42 -7.37 10.44
N LEU A 106 4.32 -7.04 11.12
CA LEU A 106 4.20 -5.76 11.85
C LEU A 106 5.08 -5.73 13.10
N ALA A 107 5.25 -6.84 13.79
CA ALA A 107 6.13 -6.92 14.95
C ALA A 107 7.61 -6.73 14.55
N ASP A 108 8.03 -7.34 13.44
CA ASP A 108 9.38 -7.21 12.91
C ASP A 108 9.69 -5.78 12.46
N VAL A 109 8.72 -5.12 11.80
CA VAL A 109 8.82 -3.70 11.44
C VAL A 109 8.88 -2.82 12.68
N ALA A 110 8.01 -3.06 13.68
CA ALA A 110 7.98 -2.29 14.92
C ALA A 110 9.29 -2.43 15.72
N ALA A 111 9.86 -3.63 15.78
CA ALA A 111 11.15 -3.87 16.42
C ALA A 111 12.28 -3.05 15.79
N GLN A 112 12.26 -2.89 14.46
CA GLN A 112 13.23 -2.03 13.78
C GLN A 112 13.08 -0.54 14.11
N LEU A 113 11.88 -0.10 14.52
CA LEU A 113 11.63 1.29 14.89
C LEU A 113 12.13 1.65 16.29
N LEU A 114 12.45 0.69 17.15
CA LEU A 114 12.99 0.93 18.48
C LEU A 114 14.33 1.70 18.47
N ARG A 115 15.05 1.67 17.35
CA ARG A 115 16.31 2.43 17.16
C ARG A 115 16.08 3.95 16.93
N TYR A 116 14.84 4.36 16.65
CA TYR A 116 14.52 5.75 16.38
C TYR A 116 13.94 6.44 17.60
N ASN A 117 14.22 7.74 17.74
CA ASN A 117 13.51 8.57 18.70
C ASN A 117 12.03 8.65 18.28
N PRO A 118 11.07 8.45 19.19
CA PRO A 118 9.64 8.52 18.88
C PRO A 118 9.20 9.84 18.21
N SER A 119 9.88 10.95 18.48
CA SER A 119 9.64 12.25 17.84
C SER A 119 10.26 12.37 16.44
N ARG A 120 11.09 11.41 16.02
CA ARG A 120 11.84 11.43 14.75
C ARG A 120 11.73 10.12 13.99
N LEU A 121 10.53 9.54 13.99
CA LEU A 121 10.26 8.34 13.23
C LEU A 121 10.46 8.58 11.72
N PRO A 122 10.90 7.56 10.96
CA PRO A 122 11.02 7.64 9.51
C PRO A 122 9.73 8.11 8.84
N ALA A 123 9.83 8.87 7.77
CA ALA A 123 8.68 9.34 6.99
C ALA A 123 7.98 8.19 6.27
N VAL A 124 8.75 7.21 5.82
CA VAL A 124 8.29 6.02 5.12
C VAL A 124 9.11 4.83 5.56
N LEU A 125 8.42 3.72 5.82
CA LEU A 125 9.02 2.38 5.93
C LEU A 125 8.67 1.64 4.66
N TYR A 126 9.62 0.95 4.07
CA TYR A 126 9.39 0.25 2.81
C TYR A 126 10.15 -1.07 2.75
N GLY A 127 9.68 -1.97 1.92
CA GLY A 127 10.28 -3.29 1.74
C GLY A 127 9.86 -3.95 0.44
N GLU A 128 10.11 -5.24 0.36
CA GLU A 128 9.82 -6.06 -0.81
C GLU A 128 8.35 -6.52 -0.84
N THR A 129 7.95 -7.01 -2.01
CA THR A 129 6.62 -7.55 -2.26
C THR A 129 6.75 -8.81 -3.09
N ASP A 130 6.09 -9.87 -2.68
CA ASP A 130 5.92 -11.09 -3.47
C ASP A 130 4.59 -11.10 -4.21
N LEU A 131 4.52 -11.86 -5.29
CA LEU A 131 3.28 -12.09 -6.03
C LEU A 131 2.75 -13.49 -5.71
N VAL A 132 1.45 -13.54 -5.46
CA VAL A 132 0.71 -14.78 -5.19
C VAL A 132 -0.46 -14.95 -6.15
N ASP A 133 -0.91 -16.21 -6.31
CA ASP A 133 -2.12 -16.54 -7.06
C ASP A 133 -3.40 -16.36 -6.20
N ASP A 134 -4.54 -16.70 -6.79
CA ASP A 134 -5.86 -16.61 -6.12
C ASP A 134 -5.97 -17.48 -4.87
N GLU A 135 -5.22 -18.58 -4.79
CA GLU A 135 -5.15 -19.46 -3.62
C GLU A 135 -4.11 -18.98 -2.59
N GLY A 136 -3.36 -17.91 -2.89
CA GLY A 136 -2.33 -17.35 -2.01
C GLY A 136 -0.98 -18.06 -2.06
N ARG A 137 -0.75 -18.91 -3.07
CA ARG A 137 0.52 -19.60 -3.29
C ARG A 137 1.51 -18.66 -3.96
N PHE A 138 2.75 -18.73 -3.53
CA PHE A 138 3.84 -17.95 -4.10
C PHE A 138 4.01 -18.24 -5.61
N LEU A 139 4.00 -17.18 -6.42
CA LEU A 139 4.27 -17.23 -7.84
C LEU A 139 5.71 -16.82 -8.16
N ARG A 140 6.11 -15.67 -7.66
CA ARG A 140 7.44 -15.10 -7.89
C ARG A 140 7.66 -13.84 -7.08
N HIS A 141 8.92 -13.47 -6.89
CA HIS A 141 9.26 -12.13 -6.41
C HIS A 141 8.83 -11.06 -7.42
N ARG A 142 8.53 -9.88 -6.92
CA ARG A 142 8.19 -8.77 -7.78
C ARG A 142 9.39 -8.39 -8.66
N ARG A 143 9.13 -8.07 -9.94
CA ARG A 143 10.18 -7.77 -10.94
C ARG A 143 11.03 -6.52 -10.59
N LEU A 144 10.44 -5.55 -9.91
CA LEU A 144 11.12 -4.34 -9.43
C LEU A 144 11.31 -4.48 -7.94
N SER A 145 12.56 -4.46 -7.50
CA SER A 145 12.94 -4.59 -6.09
C SER A 145 13.06 -3.23 -5.42
N ALA A 146 12.80 -3.21 -4.13
CA ALA A 146 13.01 -2.04 -3.29
C ALA A 146 14.52 -1.70 -3.24
N PRO A 147 14.93 -0.47 -3.57
CA PRO A 147 16.34 -0.10 -3.54
C PRO A 147 16.82 0.04 -2.10
N GLU A 148 18.10 -0.19 -1.86
CA GLU A 148 18.71 0.03 -0.54
C GLU A 148 18.47 1.46 -0.04
N ARG A 149 18.52 2.43 -0.93
CA ARG A 149 18.24 3.84 -0.65
C ARG A 149 17.17 4.35 -1.61
N LEU A 150 15.97 4.54 -1.09
CA LEU A 150 14.85 5.09 -1.83
C LEU A 150 14.88 6.63 -1.78
N THR A 151 14.65 7.26 -2.93
CA THR A 151 14.47 8.71 -3.08
C THR A 151 13.25 8.98 -3.97
N SER A 152 12.73 10.19 -3.98
CA SER A 152 11.64 10.53 -4.92
C SER A 152 12.07 10.34 -6.38
N ASP A 153 13.34 10.59 -6.72
CA ASP A 153 13.89 10.37 -8.05
C ASP A 153 14.04 8.88 -8.42
N SER A 154 14.07 7.98 -7.44
CA SER A 154 14.07 6.53 -7.70
C SER A 154 12.85 6.08 -8.50
N PHE A 155 11.74 6.78 -8.37
CA PHE A 155 10.51 6.52 -9.12
C PHE A 155 10.63 6.80 -10.64
N LEU A 156 11.67 7.49 -11.10
CA LEU A 156 12.00 7.56 -12.54
C LEU A 156 12.30 6.18 -13.16
N SER A 157 12.69 5.21 -12.34
CA SER A 157 12.92 3.83 -12.76
C SER A 157 11.65 2.96 -12.72
N GLY A 158 10.50 3.55 -12.40
CA GLY A 158 9.20 2.88 -12.24
C GLY A 158 8.79 2.78 -10.77
N MET A 159 7.71 2.04 -10.49
CA MET A 159 7.21 1.77 -9.15
C MET A 159 8.10 0.74 -8.45
N LEU A 160 9.27 1.15 -7.94
CA LEU A 160 10.25 0.25 -7.32
C LEU A 160 9.72 -0.40 -6.04
N VAL A 161 8.91 0.32 -5.28
CA VAL A 161 8.22 -0.17 -4.09
C VAL A 161 6.73 -0.23 -4.37
N CYS A 162 6.09 -1.36 -4.13
CA CYS A 162 4.64 -1.48 -4.22
C CYS A 162 3.97 -0.64 -3.14
N HIS A 163 2.81 -0.03 -3.41
CA HIS A 163 2.18 0.83 -2.40
C HIS A 163 1.75 0.06 -1.15
N GLN A 164 1.46 -1.24 -1.24
CA GLN A 164 1.18 -2.12 -0.11
C GLN A 164 2.41 -2.36 0.79
N SER A 165 3.61 -2.21 0.24
CA SER A 165 4.88 -2.28 0.97
C SER A 165 5.52 -0.91 1.19
N PHE A 166 4.69 0.15 1.17
CA PHE A 166 5.06 1.55 1.39
C PHE A 166 4.23 2.12 2.55
N TYR A 167 4.76 2.02 3.76
CA TYR A 167 4.10 2.44 4.98
C TYR A 167 4.39 3.92 5.22
N ALA A 168 3.41 4.77 4.96
CA ALA A 168 3.58 6.21 5.07
C ALA A 168 3.25 6.71 6.49
N ARG A 169 4.06 7.60 7.03
CA ARG A 169 3.73 8.27 8.29
C ARG A 169 2.42 9.07 8.13
N ALA A 170 1.51 8.88 9.06
CA ALA A 170 0.12 9.31 8.91
C ALA A 170 -0.03 10.86 8.81
N ASP A 171 0.86 11.64 9.45
CA ASP A 171 0.85 13.10 9.32
C ASP A 171 1.17 13.58 7.90
N LEU A 172 2.04 12.84 7.20
CA LEU A 172 2.34 13.11 5.79
C LEU A 172 1.18 12.68 4.90
N ALA A 173 0.59 11.52 5.14
CA ALA A 173 -0.54 11.02 4.38
C ALA A 173 -1.74 11.96 4.48
N ARG A 174 -2.13 12.40 5.68
CA ARG A 174 -3.27 13.32 5.90
C ARG A 174 -3.14 14.66 5.17
N THR A 175 -1.94 15.08 4.87
CA THR A 175 -1.67 16.34 4.13
C THR A 175 -1.38 16.12 2.65
N ASN A 176 -1.53 14.90 2.17
CA ASN A 176 -1.30 14.50 0.78
C ASN A 176 -2.31 13.39 0.38
N SER A 177 -3.57 13.76 0.17
CA SER A 177 -4.57 12.83 -0.37
C SER A 177 -4.21 12.36 -1.78
N TYR A 178 -4.77 11.23 -2.21
CA TYR A 178 -4.68 10.79 -3.61
C TYR A 178 -5.35 11.80 -4.53
N ASP A 179 -4.76 12.02 -5.69
CA ASP A 179 -5.34 12.84 -6.76
C ASP A 179 -6.31 12.00 -7.59
N LEU A 180 -7.61 12.29 -7.48
CA LEU A 180 -8.68 11.53 -8.12
C LEU A 180 -8.70 11.65 -9.66
N ARG A 181 -7.89 12.55 -10.24
CA ARG A 181 -7.68 12.59 -11.69
C ARG A 181 -6.98 11.34 -12.24
N TYR A 182 -6.27 10.60 -11.39
CA TYR A 182 -5.61 9.35 -11.73
C TYR A 182 -6.46 8.16 -11.27
N ARG A 183 -6.87 7.31 -12.21
CA ARG A 183 -7.73 6.15 -11.91
C ARG A 183 -6.96 4.84 -11.74
N PHE A 184 -5.76 4.72 -12.33
CA PHE A 184 -5.00 3.47 -12.40
C PHE A 184 -3.60 3.54 -11.80
N SER A 185 -3.07 4.73 -11.58
CA SER A 185 -1.69 4.94 -11.10
C SER A 185 -1.60 6.09 -10.08
N GLY A 186 -2.69 6.38 -9.37
CA GLY A 186 -2.69 7.41 -8.32
C GLY A 186 -1.78 7.07 -7.15
N ASP A 187 -1.54 5.78 -6.89
CA ASP A 187 -0.56 5.27 -5.93
C ASP A 187 0.86 5.72 -6.28
N TYR A 188 1.21 5.68 -7.56
CA TYR A 188 2.52 6.14 -8.04
C TYR A 188 2.71 7.66 -7.81
N ASP A 189 1.72 8.47 -8.14
CA ASP A 189 1.72 9.91 -7.86
C ASP A 189 1.81 10.19 -6.35
N TRP A 190 1.01 9.48 -5.57
CA TRP A 190 0.94 9.66 -4.12
C TRP A 190 2.27 9.34 -3.43
N CYS A 191 2.91 8.23 -3.77
CA CYS A 191 4.22 7.88 -3.24
C CYS A 191 5.27 8.96 -3.54
N ILE A 192 5.31 9.48 -4.78
CA ILE A 192 6.25 10.55 -5.16
C ILE A 192 5.99 11.81 -4.33
N ARG A 193 4.72 12.22 -4.13
CA ARG A 193 4.37 13.42 -3.35
C ARG A 193 4.72 13.27 -1.87
N ILE A 194 4.46 12.11 -1.28
CA ILE A 194 4.88 11.78 0.10
C ILE A 194 6.39 11.90 0.24
N MET A 195 7.14 11.25 -0.67
CA MET A 195 8.60 11.27 -0.66
C MET A 195 9.17 12.68 -0.77
N ARG A 196 8.71 13.46 -1.75
CA ARG A 196 9.14 14.85 -1.94
C ARG A 196 8.85 15.75 -0.75
N ARG A 197 7.68 15.55 -0.12
CA ARG A 197 7.33 16.31 1.08
C ARG A 197 8.24 15.95 2.25
N ALA A 198 8.57 14.68 2.40
CA ALA A 198 9.49 14.19 3.42
C ALA A 198 10.93 14.69 3.19
N GLU A 199 11.42 14.66 1.94
CA GLU A 199 12.74 15.17 1.55
C GLU A 199 12.89 16.66 1.86
N ARG A 200 11.87 17.48 1.55
CA ARG A 200 11.87 18.91 1.91
C ARG A 200 11.93 19.18 3.41
N ARG A 201 11.49 18.20 4.23
CA ARG A 201 11.56 18.27 5.70
C ARG A 201 12.78 17.53 6.26
N THR A 202 13.67 17.06 5.41
CA THR A 202 14.88 16.30 5.78
C THR A 202 14.56 15.07 6.64
N LEU A 203 13.41 14.43 6.37
CA LEU A 203 13.00 13.23 7.07
C LEU A 203 13.65 11.99 6.43
N VAL A 204 13.92 10.97 7.23
CA VAL A 204 14.56 9.74 6.79
C VAL A 204 13.53 8.74 6.23
N PHE A 205 13.99 7.88 5.33
CA PHE A 205 13.28 6.71 4.83
C PHE A 205 13.97 5.46 5.36
N HIS A 206 13.21 4.45 5.70
CA HIS A 206 13.76 3.22 6.27
C HIS A 206 13.41 2.03 5.41
N ASN A 207 14.43 1.40 4.81
CA ASN A 207 14.31 0.11 4.17
C ASN A 207 14.29 -0.97 5.26
N THR A 208 13.17 -1.67 5.40
CA THR A 208 13.03 -2.77 6.36
C THR A 208 13.81 -4.01 5.96
N ARG A 209 14.15 -4.15 4.68
CA ARG A 209 14.76 -5.34 4.06
C ARG A 209 13.93 -6.61 4.26
N LEU A 210 12.64 -6.45 4.54
CA LEU A 210 11.67 -7.53 4.69
C LEU A 210 10.79 -7.61 3.45
N ILE A 211 10.26 -8.79 3.18
CA ILE A 211 9.08 -8.94 2.33
C ILE A 211 7.90 -8.56 3.22
N LEU A 212 7.20 -7.48 2.87
CA LEU A 212 6.13 -6.92 3.70
C LEU A 212 4.75 -7.45 3.30
N THR A 213 4.57 -7.70 2.00
CA THR A 213 3.25 -7.99 1.43
C THR A 213 3.34 -9.06 0.35
N ASP A 214 2.39 -9.98 0.38
CA ASP A 214 2.06 -10.88 -0.72
C ASP A 214 0.90 -10.24 -1.50
N TYR A 215 1.19 -9.83 -2.73
CA TYR A 215 0.29 -9.12 -3.62
C TYR A 215 -0.41 -10.10 -4.58
N LEU A 216 -1.74 -10.00 -4.68
CA LEU A 216 -2.53 -10.78 -5.62
C LEU A 216 -2.24 -10.38 -7.07
N ALA A 217 -1.73 -11.32 -7.89
CA ALA A 217 -1.12 -11.02 -9.19
C ALA A 217 -2.08 -10.44 -10.25
N GLU A 218 -3.38 -10.66 -10.15
CA GLU A 218 -4.39 -10.27 -11.16
C GLU A 218 -5.19 -9.00 -10.82
N GLY A 219 -4.53 -8.00 -10.26
CA GLY A 219 -5.17 -6.74 -9.86
C GLY A 219 -5.65 -5.87 -11.03
N MET A 220 -6.38 -4.78 -10.70
CA MET A 220 -6.99 -3.83 -11.64
C MET A 220 -5.99 -3.22 -12.64
N THR A 221 -4.74 -2.99 -12.23
CA THR A 221 -3.67 -2.44 -13.08
C THR A 221 -3.28 -3.37 -14.21
N THR A 222 -3.31 -4.70 -13.98
CA THR A 222 -3.01 -5.71 -15.01
C THR A 222 -4.06 -5.69 -16.11
N ARG A 223 -5.34 -5.60 -15.75
CA ARG A 223 -6.48 -5.55 -16.68
C ARG A 223 -6.51 -4.25 -17.49
N ASN A 224 -5.97 -3.12 -16.96
CA ASN A 224 -5.98 -1.80 -17.60
C ASN A 224 -4.57 -1.30 -17.97
N HIS A 225 -3.66 -2.20 -18.34
CA HIS A 225 -2.24 -1.95 -18.51
C HIS A 225 -1.90 -0.72 -19.37
N ARG A 226 -2.53 -0.55 -20.55
CA ARG A 226 -2.26 0.59 -21.46
C ARG A 226 -2.64 1.94 -20.84
N ARG A 227 -3.80 2.01 -20.16
CA ARG A 227 -4.27 3.24 -19.49
C ARG A 227 -3.37 3.60 -18.32
N SER A 228 -2.96 2.61 -17.54
CA SER A 228 -2.01 2.79 -16.44
C SER A 228 -0.66 3.29 -16.92
N LEU A 229 -0.12 2.77 -18.05
CA LEU A 229 1.14 3.27 -18.63
C LEU A 229 1.04 4.73 -19.06
N PHE A 230 -0.08 5.15 -19.68
CA PHE A 230 -0.29 6.52 -20.08
C PHE A 230 -0.40 7.47 -18.87
N GLU A 231 -1.13 7.07 -17.83
CA GLU A 231 -1.18 7.83 -16.58
C GLU A 231 0.21 7.96 -15.94
N ARG A 232 0.98 6.88 -15.87
CA ARG A 232 2.36 6.91 -15.35
C ARG A 232 3.25 7.87 -16.13
N PHE A 233 3.15 7.87 -17.47
CA PHE A 233 3.88 8.85 -18.27
C PHE A 233 3.51 10.29 -17.90
N ARG A 234 2.22 10.59 -17.77
CA ARG A 234 1.74 11.94 -17.36
C ARG A 234 2.24 12.32 -15.98
N ILE A 235 2.18 11.40 -15.02
CA ILE A 235 2.68 11.60 -13.66
C ILE A 235 4.19 11.86 -13.68
N MET A 236 4.96 11.06 -14.43
CA MET A 236 6.42 11.26 -14.56
C MET A 236 6.73 12.61 -15.22
N ALA A 237 6.02 12.97 -16.29
CA ALA A 237 6.20 14.27 -16.95
C ALA A 237 5.88 15.45 -16.02
N HIS A 238 4.83 15.33 -15.20
CA HIS A 238 4.45 16.33 -14.20
C HIS A 238 5.52 16.48 -13.10
N HIS A 239 6.01 15.35 -12.55
CA HIS A 239 6.95 15.39 -11.44
C HIS A 239 8.39 15.62 -11.83
N PHE A 240 8.85 15.08 -12.94
CA PHE A 240 10.28 15.05 -13.31
C PHE A 240 10.63 15.81 -14.59
N GLY A 241 9.61 16.37 -15.24
CA GLY A 241 9.75 17.03 -16.53
C GLY A 241 9.63 16.08 -17.71
N TRP A 242 9.17 16.62 -18.82
CA TRP A 242 8.81 15.85 -20.02
C TRP A 242 10.02 15.07 -20.60
N PHE A 243 11.18 15.71 -20.66
CA PHE A 243 12.40 15.09 -21.22
C PHE A 243 12.84 13.85 -20.43
N ARG A 244 12.90 13.93 -19.08
CA ARG A 244 13.27 12.78 -18.23
C ARG A 244 12.21 11.66 -18.32
N ALA A 245 10.94 12.01 -18.42
CA ALA A 245 9.86 11.04 -18.58
C ALA A 245 10.00 10.26 -19.90
N VAL A 246 10.29 10.93 -21.01
CA VAL A 246 10.51 10.28 -22.32
C VAL A 246 11.73 9.33 -22.25
N LEU A 247 12.86 9.78 -21.73
CA LEU A 247 14.06 8.95 -21.61
C LEU A 247 13.79 7.70 -20.75
N SER A 248 13.08 7.85 -19.64
CA SER A 248 12.71 6.71 -18.79
C SER A 248 11.83 5.69 -19.53
N HIS A 249 10.88 6.16 -20.35
CA HIS A 249 10.02 5.26 -21.12
C HIS A 249 10.77 4.55 -22.24
N ILE A 250 11.69 5.22 -22.92
CA ILE A 250 12.61 4.58 -23.89
C ILE A 250 13.42 3.48 -23.18
N TRP A 251 13.96 3.78 -22.00
CA TRP A 251 14.66 2.79 -21.17
C TRP A 251 13.76 1.61 -20.76
N PHE A 252 12.48 1.84 -20.42
CA PHE A 252 11.57 0.75 -20.09
C PHE A 252 11.32 -0.18 -21.27
N ILE A 253 11.16 0.36 -22.48
CA ILE A 253 11.02 -0.40 -23.71
C ILE A 253 12.30 -1.22 -23.96
N PHE A 254 13.48 -0.59 -23.93
CA PHE A 254 14.76 -1.27 -24.10
C PHE A 254 14.92 -2.42 -23.10
N ARG A 255 14.69 -2.17 -21.82
CA ARG A 255 14.74 -3.18 -20.75
C ARG A 255 13.75 -4.34 -20.97
N ALA A 256 12.59 -4.07 -21.56
CA ALA A 256 11.61 -5.09 -21.86
C ALA A 256 12.03 -6.00 -23.02
N ILE A 257 12.80 -5.47 -23.99
CA ILE A 257 13.33 -6.21 -25.14
C ILE A 257 14.54 -7.07 -24.72
N VAL A 258 15.47 -6.50 -23.96
CA VAL A 258 16.73 -7.18 -23.56
C VAL A 258 16.49 -8.30 -22.53
N LYS A 259 15.41 -8.26 -21.76
CA LYS A 259 15.07 -9.28 -20.76
C LYS A 259 14.06 -10.33 -21.27
N ARG A 260 13.78 -10.37 -22.55
CA ARG A 260 13.14 -11.51 -23.22
C ARG A 260 14.17 -12.53 -23.64
#